data_9c4783b8150387e4d693441708800db6
#
_entry.id   9c4783b8150387e4d693441708800db6
#
_cell.length_a   1.000
_cell.length_b   1.000
_cell.length_c   1.000
_cell.angle_alpha   90.00
_cell.angle_beta   90.00
_cell.angle_gamma   90.00
#
_symmetry.space_group_name_H-M   'P 1'
#
loop_
_entity.id
_entity.type
_entity.pdbx_description
1 polymer ?
#
loop_
_entity_poly.entity_id
_entity_poly.type
_entity_poly.pdbx_seq_one_letter_code
_entity_poly.pdbx_strand_id
1 'polypeptide(L)'
;LVDLPVGGPDAAARIAAIHATMAEIKDSAAVRAGALLVGASGWAPPLVSSTLARAMGGVRAFNLVVSNVPGPQQPFWLNGCRLLAIHPAVPLNPTSQGLTVGIVSYDGSVCFGLLADRDLDPPVAVARDALHDALEELRALAA
;
A
#
# COMPACT_ATOMS: atom_id res chain seq x y z
N LEU A 1 9.05 -4.36 -6.35
CA LEU A 1 9.80 -3.73 -5.28
C LEU A 1 10.17 -2.33 -5.74
N VAL A 2 10.03 -1.36 -4.87
CA VAL A 2 10.27 0.06 -5.13
C VAL A 2 11.05 0.62 -3.97
N ASP A 3 12.13 1.34 -4.25
CA ASP A 3 12.78 2.15 -3.25
C ASP A 3 12.04 3.49 -3.14
N LEU A 4 11.61 3.83 -1.93
CA LEU A 4 10.93 5.11 -1.70
C LEU A 4 11.97 6.23 -1.58
N PRO A 5 11.81 7.36 -2.28
CA PRO A 5 12.70 8.51 -2.18
C PRO A 5 12.50 9.22 -0.84
N VAL A 6 13.27 8.84 0.17
CA VAL A 6 13.29 9.49 1.48
C VAL A 6 14.28 10.65 1.47
N GLY A 7 13.88 11.80 1.99
CA GLY A 7 14.77 12.96 2.16
C GLY A 7 14.94 13.86 0.93
N GLY A 8 14.00 13.88 0.01
CA GLY A 8 13.98 14.85 -1.09
C GLY A 8 13.76 16.30 -0.63
N PRO A 9 14.25 17.31 -1.39
CA PRO A 9 14.27 18.72 -0.97
C PRO A 9 12.87 19.33 -0.83
N ASP A 10 11.91 18.88 -1.60
CA ASP A 10 10.52 19.36 -1.56
C ASP A 10 9.52 18.25 -1.98
N ALA A 11 8.24 18.47 -1.69
CA ALA A 11 7.18 17.51 -1.98
C ALA A 11 6.97 17.31 -3.49
N ALA A 12 7.10 18.35 -4.30
CA ALA A 12 6.91 18.26 -5.75
C ALA A 12 7.99 17.38 -6.40
N ALA A 13 9.24 17.55 -5.99
CA ALA A 13 10.35 16.71 -6.45
C ALA A 13 10.18 15.25 -6.02
N ARG A 14 9.72 15.00 -4.77
CA ARG A 14 9.41 13.64 -4.29
C ARG A 14 8.32 12.97 -5.11
N ILE A 15 7.22 13.68 -5.41
CA ILE A 15 6.12 13.15 -6.24
C ILE A 15 6.61 12.83 -7.65
N ALA A 16 7.39 13.73 -8.27
CA ALA A 16 7.92 13.51 -9.60
C ALA A 16 8.83 12.28 -9.67
N ALA A 17 9.69 12.08 -8.66
CA ALA A 17 10.55 10.91 -8.56
C ALA A 17 9.74 9.61 -8.39
N ILE A 18 8.72 9.60 -7.52
CA ILE A 18 7.83 8.44 -7.33
C ILE A 18 7.08 8.14 -8.62
N HIS A 19 6.55 9.16 -9.29
CA HIS A 19 5.82 8.98 -10.54
C HIS A 19 6.69 8.36 -11.65
N ALA A 20 7.93 8.83 -11.80
CA ALA A 20 8.88 8.29 -12.77
C ALA A 20 9.19 6.81 -12.47
N THR A 21 9.52 6.50 -11.22
CA THR A 21 9.80 5.11 -10.78
C THR A 21 8.59 4.19 -11.00
N MET A 22 7.38 4.66 -10.70
CA MET A 22 6.16 3.87 -10.90
C MET A 22 5.84 3.63 -12.38
N ALA A 23 6.14 4.59 -13.26
CA ALA A 23 5.98 4.43 -14.70
C ALA A 23 6.91 3.32 -15.24
N GLU A 24 8.18 3.34 -14.85
CA GLU A 24 9.16 2.32 -15.24
C GLU A 24 8.74 0.91 -14.77
N ILE A 25 8.22 0.80 -13.54
CA ILE A 25 7.80 -0.49 -12.98
C ILE A 25 6.58 -1.03 -13.70
N LYS A 26 5.59 -0.21 -14.04
CA LYS A 26 4.38 -0.64 -14.76
C LYS A 26 4.72 -1.34 -16.07
N ASP A 27 5.73 -0.85 -16.76
CA ASP A 27 6.16 -1.39 -18.06
C ASP A 27 7.18 -2.53 -17.93
N SER A 28 7.59 -2.86 -16.71
CA SER A 28 8.62 -3.88 -16.48
C SER A 28 8.14 -5.28 -16.82
N ALA A 29 9.05 -6.08 -17.38
CA ALA A 29 8.83 -7.50 -17.62
C ALA A 29 8.55 -8.29 -16.33
N ALA A 30 9.10 -7.83 -15.18
CA ALA A 30 8.91 -8.43 -13.87
C ALA A 30 7.45 -8.34 -13.39
N VAL A 31 6.76 -7.21 -13.63
CA VAL A 31 5.33 -7.06 -13.29
C VAL A 31 4.48 -7.98 -14.16
N ARG A 32 4.78 -8.06 -15.45
CA ARG A 32 4.07 -8.97 -16.37
C ARG A 32 4.29 -10.45 -16.01
N ALA A 33 5.52 -10.82 -15.68
CA ALA A 33 5.83 -12.17 -15.23
C ALA A 33 5.16 -12.51 -13.90
N GLY A 34 5.12 -11.57 -12.96
CA GLY A 34 4.43 -11.72 -11.68
C GLY A 34 2.92 -11.95 -11.86
N ALA A 35 2.27 -11.18 -12.74
CA ALA A 35 0.85 -11.36 -13.06
C ALA A 35 0.56 -12.74 -13.66
N LEU A 36 1.42 -13.24 -14.54
CA LEU A 36 1.31 -14.58 -15.11
C LEU A 36 1.48 -15.66 -14.05
N LEU A 37 2.43 -15.50 -13.13
CA LEU A 37 2.65 -16.44 -12.02
C LEU A 37 1.45 -16.50 -11.07
N VAL A 38 0.87 -15.34 -10.73
CA VAL A 38 -0.33 -15.26 -9.90
C VAL A 38 -1.52 -15.90 -10.62
N GLY A 39 -1.71 -15.64 -11.92
CA GLY A 39 -2.75 -16.27 -12.73
C GLY A 39 -2.58 -17.80 -12.81
N ALA A 40 -1.36 -18.28 -12.99
CA ALA A 40 -1.07 -19.72 -13.03
C ALA A 40 -1.21 -20.40 -11.65
N SER A 41 -0.99 -19.69 -10.56
CA SER A 41 -1.09 -20.25 -9.19
C SER A 41 -2.52 -20.69 -8.84
N GLY A 42 -3.55 -20.08 -9.46
CA GLY A 42 -4.94 -20.50 -9.30
C GLY A 42 -5.25 -21.88 -9.83
N TRP A 43 -4.41 -22.44 -10.70
CA TRP A 43 -4.53 -23.79 -11.26
C TRP A 43 -3.60 -24.81 -10.57
N ALA A 44 -2.72 -24.36 -9.68
CA ALA A 44 -1.78 -25.22 -8.99
C ALA A 44 -2.47 -26.03 -7.86
N PRO A 45 -2.12 -27.31 -7.69
CA PRO A 45 -2.60 -28.08 -6.56
C PRO A 45 -2.27 -27.40 -5.22
N PRO A 46 -3.15 -27.51 -4.18
CA PRO A 46 -2.96 -26.82 -2.89
C PRO A 46 -1.59 -27.07 -2.22
N LEU A 47 -1.01 -28.25 -2.43
CA LEU A 47 0.31 -28.62 -1.91
C LEU A 47 1.44 -27.79 -2.55
N VAL A 48 1.36 -27.54 -3.86
CA VAL A 48 2.38 -26.78 -4.58
C VAL A 48 2.26 -25.29 -4.22
N SER A 49 1.05 -24.75 -4.21
CA SER A 49 0.81 -23.35 -3.85
C SER A 49 1.19 -23.05 -2.39
N SER A 50 0.92 -23.95 -1.46
CA SER A 50 1.29 -23.79 -0.05
C SER A 50 2.80 -23.90 0.21
N THR A 51 3.51 -24.73 -0.54
CA THR A 51 4.98 -24.85 -0.44
C THR A 51 5.67 -23.64 -1.03
N LEU A 52 5.18 -23.15 -2.17
CA LEU A 52 5.68 -21.94 -2.80
C LEU A 52 5.42 -20.70 -1.92
N ALA A 53 4.22 -20.58 -1.36
CA ALA A 53 3.87 -19.49 -0.43
C ALA A 53 4.74 -19.48 0.82
N ARG A 54 5.07 -20.66 1.38
CA ARG A 54 6.01 -20.79 2.52
C ARG A 54 7.44 -20.42 2.14
N ALA A 55 7.91 -20.84 0.98
CA ALA A 55 9.24 -20.48 0.50
C ALA A 55 9.37 -18.98 0.25
N MET A 56 8.31 -18.33 -0.29
CA MET A 56 8.28 -16.89 -0.53
C MET A 56 8.04 -16.09 0.76
N GLY A 57 7.31 -16.62 1.73
CA GLY A 57 7.00 -15.94 3.01
C GLY A 57 8.23 -15.72 3.90
N GLY A 58 9.33 -16.46 3.70
CA GLY A 58 10.59 -16.26 4.40
C GLY A 58 11.53 -15.24 3.76
N VAL A 59 11.21 -14.75 2.57
CA VAL A 59 12.04 -13.76 1.86
C VAL A 59 11.75 -12.37 2.43
N ARG A 60 12.72 -11.79 3.11
CA ARG A 60 12.69 -10.39 3.55
C ARG A 60 12.95 -9.45 2.37
N ALA A 61 12.08 -9.48 1.37
CA ALA A 61 12.25 -8.71 0.14
C ALA A 61 11.86 -7.24 0.31
N PHE A 62 11.02 -6.93 1.30
CA PHE A 62 10.54 -5.58 1.58
C PHE A 62 10.13 -5.45 3.06
N ASN A 63 10.28 -4.26 3.59
CA ASN A 63 10.00 -3.93 5.00
C ASN A 63 8.68 -3.15 5.20
N LEU A 64 8.13 -2.61 4.11
CA LEU A 64 6.91 -1.82 4.09
C LEU A 64 6.03 -2.25 2.93
N VAL A 65 4.73 -2.31 3.17
CA VAL A 65 3.70 -2.41 2.12
C VAL A 65 2.86 -1.14 2.12
N VAL A 66 2.74 -0.55 0.94
CA VAL A 66 1.76 0.52 0.69
C VAL A 66 0.80 0.01 -0.38
N SER A 67 -0.45 -0.18 -0.02
CA SER A 67 -1.51 -0.67 -0.91
C SER A 67 -2.52 0.44 -1.16
N ASN A 68 -2.70 0.82 -2.41
CA ASN A 68 -3.72 1.78 -2.82
C ASN A 68 -4.79 1.07 -3.65
N VAL A 69 -6.02 1.12 -3.16
CA VAL A 69 -7.19 0.53 -3.82
C VAL A 69 -8.18 1.63 -4.16
N PRO A 70 -8.39 1.94 -5.44
CA PRO A 70 -9.43 2.86 -5.83
C PRO A 70 -10.80 2.27 -5.47
N GLY A 71 -11.51 2.96 -4.62
CA GLY A 71 -12.86 2.59 -4.22
C GLY A 71 -13.93 3.35 -4.99
N PRO A 72 -15.21 3.01 -4.77
CA PRO A 72 -16.33 3.62 -5.47
C PRO A 72 -16.47 5.10 -5.09
N GLN A 73 -16.73 5.92 -6.11
CA GLN A 73 -16.95 7.37 -5.96
C GLN A 73 -18.44 7.71 -5.80
N GLN A 74 -19.27 6.72 -5.55
CA GLN A 74 -20.70 6.87 -5.27
C GLN A 74 -21.00 6.29 -3.89
N PRO A 75 -21.94 6.90 -3.13
CA PRO A 75 -22.28 6.40 -1.81
C PRO A 75 -22.95 5.03 -1.88
N PHE A 76 -22.50 4.12 -1.06
CA PHE A 76 -23.12 2.80 -0.87
C PHE A 76 -24.11 2.82 0.28
N TRP A 77 -25.13 1.97 0.15
CA TRP A 77 -26.20 1.81 1.12
C TRP A 77 -26.39 0.33 1.42
N LEU A 78 -26.53 0.00 2.69
CA LEU A 78 -26.84 -1.33 3.16
C LEU A 78 -28.04 -1.26 4.09
N ASN A 79 -29.14 -1.91 3.74
CA ASN A 79 -30.40 -1.88 4.50
C ASN A 79 -30.88 -0.46 4.88
N GLY A 80 -30.77 0.51 3.95
CA GLY A 80 -31.14 1.89 4.20
C GLY A 80 -30.12 2.74 4.96
N CYS A 81 -29.01 2.15 5.43
CA CYS A 81 -27.92 2.85 6.08
C CYS A 81 -26.83 3.20 5.07
N ARG A 82 -26.42 4.48 5.05
CA ARG A 82 -25.32 4.95 4.20
C ARG A 82 -23.98 4.53 4.79
N LEU A 83 -23.11 3.97 3.95
CA LEU A 83 -21.71 3.78 4.30
C LEU A 83 -21.01 5.13 4.37
N LEU A 84 -20.40 5.46 5.49
CA LEU A 84 -19.77 6.77 5.71
C LEU A 84 -18.30 6.80 5.35
N ALA A 85 -17.57 5.71 5.60
CA ALA A 85 -16.14 5.60 5.34
C ALA A 85 -15.72 4.14 5.19
N ILE A 86 -14.60 3.91 4.50
CA ILE A 86 -13.94 2.61 4.41
C ILE A 86 -12.55 2.77 5.03
N HIS A 87 -12.27 1.99 6.07
CA HIS A 87 -10.95 1.99 6.72
C HIS A 87 -10.18 0.74 6.29
N PRO A 88 -9.14 0.89 5.43
CA PRO A 88 -8.39 -0.26 4.95
C PRO A 88 -7.48 -0.81 6.05
N ALA A 89 -7.36 -2.14 6.10
CA ALA A 89 -6.40 -2.83 6.95
C ALA A 89 -5.60 -3.82 6.10
N VAL A 90 -4.33 -3.56 5.90
CA VAL A 90 -3.42 -4.44 5.16
C VAL A 90 -2.69 -5.32 6.16
N PRO A 91 -2.84 -6.66 6.09
CA PRO A 91 -2.19 -7.56 7.05
C PRO A 91 -0.68 -7.41 7.06
N LEU A 92 -0.07 -7.43 8.24
CA LEU A 92 1.37 -7.50 8.44
C LEU A 92 1.88 -8.92 8.18
N ASN A 93 3.02 -9.02 7.50
CA ASN A 93 3.84 -10.22 7.57
C ASN A 93 4.79 -10.08 8.78
N PRO A 94 4.58 -10.83 9.86
CA PRO A 94 5.32 -10.62 11.11
C PRO A 94 6.82 -10.94 11.02
N THR A 95 7.26 -11.60 9.93
CA THR A 95 8.66 -11.96 9.74
C THR A 95 9.48 -10.90 9.00
N SER A 96 8.82 -9.95 8.33
CA SER A 96 9.51 -9.02 7.43
C SER A 96 9.01 -7.57 7.46
N GLN A 97 7.86 -7.31 8.09
CA GLN A 97 7.21 -5.99 8.03
C GLN A 97 6.92 -5.47 9.43
N GLY A 98 7.38 -4.27 9.73
CA GLY A 98 7.00 -3.54 10.93
C GLY A 98 5.78 -2.64 10.75
N LEU A 99 5.49 -2.24 9.50
CA LEU A 99 4.41 -1.32 9.16
C LEU A 99 3.79 -1.68 7.82
N THR A 100 2.47 -1.54 7.72
CA THR A 100 1.73 -1.54 6.45
C THR A 100 0.80 -0.34 6.38
N VAL A 101 0.62 0.19 5.17
CA VAL A 101 -0.25 1.33 4.89
C VAL A 101 -1.26 0.91 3.83
N GLY A 102 -2.53 0.98 4.18
CA GLY A 102 -3.63 0.85 3.25
C GLY A 102 -4.19 2.21 2.88
N ILE A 103 -4.53 2.41 1.62
CA ILE A 103 -5.17 3.63 1.11
C ILE A 103 -6.41 3.20 0.33
N VAL A 104 -7.54 3.84 0.60
CA VAL A 104 -8.76 3.61 -0.15
C VAL A 104 -9.47 4.94 -0.42
N SER A 105 -9.91 5.15 -1.65
CA SER A 105 -10.78 6.29 -1.99
C SER A 105 -12.25 5.86 -1.91
N TYR A 106 -13.11 6.72 -1.36
CA TYR A 106 -14.53 6.47 -1.27
C TYR A 106 -15.31 7.79 -1.20
N ASP A 107 -16.29 7.96 -2.09
CA ASP A 107 -17.25 9.07 -2.09
C ASP A 107 -16.57 10.45 -1.90
N GLY A 108 -15.53 10.73 -2.71
CA GLY A 108 -14.77 11.99 -2.67
C GLY A 108 -13.76 12.12 -1.53
N SER A 109 -13.60 11.08 -0.70
CA SER A 109 -12.64 11.06 0.40
C SER A 109 -11.55 10.04 0.19
N VAL A 110 -10.40 10.21 0.84
CA VAL A 110 -9.31 9.22 0.90
C VAL A 110 -9.10 8.83 2.35
N CYS A 111 -9.21 7.53 2.61
CA CYS A 111 -9.00 6.95 3.93
C CYS A 111 -7.67 6.20 3.99
N PHE A 112 -6.91 6.43 5.05
CA PHE A 112 -5.66 5.75 5.33
C PHE A 112 -5.85 4.80 6.51
N GLY A 113 -5.28 3.60 6.40
CA GLY A 113 -5.17 2.66 7.50
C GLY A 113 -3.72 2.26 7.70
N LEU A 114 -3.21 2.47 8.90
CA LEU A 114 -1.86 2.08 9.29
C LEU A 114 -1.97 0.91 10.26
N LEU A 115 -1.31 -0.18 9.93
CA LEU A 115 -1.18 -1.34 10.80
C LEU A 115 0.30 -1.57 11.07
N ALA A 116 0.67 -1.64 12.35
CA ALA A 116 2.05 -1.77 12.76
C ALA A 116 2.23 -2.88 13.80
N ASP A 117 3.44 -3.40 13.88
CA ASP A 117 3.84 -4.22 15.01
C ASP A 117 3.72 -3.40 16.31
N ARG A 118 3.33 -4.07 17.38
CA ARG A 118 3.16 -3.46 18.71
C ARG A 118 4.46 -2.82 19.22
N ASP A 119 5.57 -3.48 18.93
CA ASP A 119 6.91 -3.11 19.42
C ASP A 119 7.67 -2.25 18.41
N LEU A 120 6.97 -1.70 17.39
CA LEU A 120 7.57 -0.79 16.42
C LEU A 120 8.09 0.48 17.08
N ASP A 121 9.35 0.81 16.86
CA ASP A 121 9.99 2.05 17.32
C ASP A 121 10.52 2.83 16.09
N PRO A 122 10.10 4.06 15.87
CA PRO A 122 9.09 4.84 16.61
C PRO A 122 7.66 4.28 16.45
N PRO A 123 6.76 4.53 17.42
CA PRO A 123 5.40 3.99 17.38
C PRO A 123 4.60 4.52 16.18
N VAL A 124 3.60 3.75 15.76
CA VAL A 124 2.75 4.05 14.57
C VAL A 124 2.11 5.44 14.60
N ALA A 125 1.92 6.02 15.78
CA ALA A 125 1.43 7.39 15.94
C ALA A 125 2.32 8.42 15.23
N VAL A 126 3.64 8.23 15.25
CA VAL A 126 4.59 9.11 14.55
C VAL A 126 4.39 9.05 13.04
N ALA A 127 4.17 7.85 12.48
CA ALA A 127 3.89 7.70 11.06
C ALA A 127 2.54 8.34 10.67
N ARG A 128 1.53 8.24 11.54
CA ARG A 128 0.23 8.91 11.35
C ARG A 128 0.39 10.43 11.30
N ASP A 129 1.11 11.00 12.25
CA ASP A 129 1.27 12.44 12.37
C ASP A 129 2.08 12.98 11.17
N ALA A 130 3.18 12.30 10.79
CA ALA A 130 3.96 12.64 9.60
C ALA A 130 3.14 12.53 8.29
N LEU A 131 2.22 11.56 8.20
CA LEU A 131 1.31 11.45 7.06
C LEU A 131 0.36 12.64 6.99
N HIS A 132 -0.14 13.10 8.13
CA HIS A 132 -1.02 14.27 8.21
C HIS A 132 -0.30 15.54 7.75
N ASP A 133 0.90 15.78 8.26
CA ASP A 133 1.75 16.91 7.87
C ASP A 133 2.06 16.90 6.36
N ALA A 134 2.41 15.72 5.82
CA ALA A 134 2.67 15.57 4.40
C ALA A 134 1.44 15.84 3.51
N LEU A 135 0.24 15.49 3.97
CA LEU A 135 -1.00 15.82 3.27
C LEU A 135 -1.29 17.32 3.25
N GLU A 136 -1.03 18.01 4.34
CA GLU A 136 -1.15 19.48 4.39
C GLU A 136 -0.13 20.17 3.47
N GLU A 137 1.12 19.68 3.43
CA GLU A 137 2.13 20.14 2.48
C GLU A 137 1.65 19.99 1.02
N LEU A 138 1.09 18.82 0.67
CA LEU A 138 0.57 18.57 -0.67
C LEU A 138 -0.64 19.44 -1.02
N ARG A 139 -1.53 19.69 -0.08
CA ARG A 139 -2.66 20.60 -0.28
C ARG A 139 -2.21 22.02 -0.56
N ALA A 140 -1.19 22.48 0.15
CA ALA A 140 -0.62 23.81 -0.06
C ALA A 140 0.02 23.97 -1.46
N LEU A 141 0.54 22.88 -2.04
CA LEU A 141 1.08 22.89 -3.41
C LEU A 141 -0.02 22.87 -4.49
N ALA A 142 -1.21 22.41 -4.16
CA ALA A 142 -2.33 22.29 -5.11
C ALA A 142 -3.28 23.50 -5.11
N ALA A 143 -3.10 24.43 -4.16
CA ALA A 143 -3.91 25.65 -4.01
C ALA A 143 -3.36 26.80 -4.86
#